data_7c6cf433e747d517eb98bca66b6d8be0
#
_entry.id   7c6cf433e747d517eb98bca66b6d8be0
#
_cell.length_a   1.000
_cell.length_b   1.000
_cell.length_c   1.000
_cell.angle_alpha   90.00
_cell.angle_beta   90.00
_cell.angle_gamma   90.00
#
_symmetry.space_group_name_H-M   'P 1'
#
loop_
_entity.id
_entity.type
_entity.pdbx_description
1 polymer ?
#
loop_
_entity_poly.entity_id
_entity_poly.type
_entity_poly.pdbx_seq_one_letter_code
_entity_poly.pdbx_strand_id
1 'polypeptide(L)'
;MTTTSTDGSWLSHEIRSRVCDGDNIRALIADQLGVDIKRVSDQTHFARDLGVGWLNRLELVIFVEDWTGLELQDDDVERIDVVGDLIRLFESAKAQRQRTN
;
A
#
# COMPACT_ATOMS: atom_id res chain seq x y z
N MET A 1 8.04 -1.50 29.05
CA MET A 1 8.44 -1.60 28.76
C MET A 1 8.79 -2.22 27.62
N THR A 2 9.64 -2.63 27.45
CA THR A 2 10.07 -3.34 26.42
C THR A 2 9.06 -4.11 25.74
N THR A 3 8.09 -4.41 26.38
CA THR A 3 7.02 -5.09 25.86
C THR A 3 6.54 -4.47 24.61
N THR A 4 6.63 -3.20 24.50
CA THR A 4 6.10 -2.50 23.38
C THR A 4 6.69 -2.97 22.09
N SER A 5 7.97 -3.06 22.01
CA SER A 5 8.57 -3.45 20.76
C SER A 5 8.32 -4.92 20.50
N THR A 6 8.27 -5.71 21.51
CA THR A 6 7.99 -7.09 21.34
C THR A 6 6.59 -7.29 20.80
N ASP A 7 5.67 -6.59 21.38
CA ASP A 7 4.30 -6.68 20.94
C ASP A 7 4.16 -6.22 19.51
N GLY A 8 4.86 -5.18 19.15
CA GLY A 8 4.82 -4.67 17.80
C GLY A 8 5.33 -5.68 16.81
N SER A 9 6.28 -6.47 17.21
CA SER A 9 6.89 -7.43 16.33
C SER A 9 5.92 -8.52 15.88
N TRP A 10 5.30 -9.21 16.79
CA TRP A 10 4.41 -10.28 16.40
C TRP A 10 3.08 -9.73 15.87
N LEU A 11 2.70 -8.56 16.33
CA LEU A 11 1.52 -7.93 15.81
C LEU A 11 1.69 -7.61 14.34
N SER A 12 2.85 -7.12 13.96
CA SER A 12 3.05 -6.75 12.58
C SER A 12 3.03 -7.96 11.66
N HIS A 13 3.33 -9.13 12.18
CA HIS A 13 3.26 -10.34 11.40
C HIS A 13 1.84 -10.64 10.95
N GLU A 14 0.88 -10.53 11.84
CA GLU A 14 -0.51 -10.75 11.52
C GLU A 14 -1.14 -9.57 10.82
N ILE A 15 -0.78 -8.37 11.26
CA ILE A 15 -1.34 -7.18 10.67
C ILE A 15 -0.93 -7.03 9.23
N ARG A 16 0.29 -7.40 8.88
CA ARG A 16 0.75 -7.31 7.51
C ARG A 16 -0.07 -8.18 6.58
N SER A 17 -0.56 -9.30 7.05
CA SER A 17 -1.44 -10.13 6.25
C SER A 17 -2.73 -9.44 5.94
N ARG A 18 -3.17 -8.56 6.82
CA ARG A 18 -4.46 -7.89 6.66
C ARG A 18 -4.36 -6.56 5.97
N VAL A 19 -3.22 -5.88 6.09
CA VAL A 19 -3.13 -4.53 5.53
C VAL A 19 -3.10 -4.50 4.02
N CYS A 20 -3.09 -5.66 3.40
CA CYS A 20 -3.22 -5.72 1.97
C CYS A 20 -4.65 -5.50 1.53
N ASP A 21 -5.54 -5.27 2.47
CA ASP A 21 -6.90 -4.92 2.23
C ASP A 21 -6.97 -3.51 1.63
N GLY A 22 -7.89 -3.32 0.69
CA GLY A 22 -8.01 -2.03 0.02
C GLY A 22 -8.22 -0.87 0.97
N ASP A 23 -9.03 -1.07 2.00
CA ASP A 23 -9.29 -0.01 2.97
C ASP A 23 -8.03 0.42 3.70
N ASN A 24 -7.21 -0.55 4.08
CA ASN A 24 -5.98 -0.25 4.79
C ASN A 24 -4.96 0.43 3.89
N ILE A 25 -4.89 0.02 2.65
CA ILE A 25 -3.98 0.65 1.70
C ILE A 25 -4.39 2.09 1.44
N ARG A 26 -5.68 2.35 1.29
CA ARG A 26 -6.16 3.72 1.12
C ARG A 26 -5.83 4.58 2.32
N ALA A 27 -5.96 4.02 3.53
CA ALA A 27 -5.61 4.75 4.74
C ALA A 27 -4.12 5.05 4.80
N LEU A 28 -3.28 4.11 4.39
CA LEU A 28 -1.84 4.34 4.33
C LEU A 28 -1.49 5.45 3.35
N ILE A 29 -2.14 5.44 2.20
CA ILE A 29 -1.90 6.45 1.18
C ILE A 29 -2.29 7.83 1.71
N ALA A 30 -3.46 7.92 2.32
CA ALA A 30 -3.94 9.19 2.86
C ALA A 30 -3.00 9.71 3.92
N ASP A 31 -2.54 8.85 4.81
CA ASP A 31 -1.64 9.23 5.88
C ASP A 31 -0.29 9.70 5.31
N GLN A 32 0.22 8.97 4.36
CA GLN A 32 1.53 9.25 3.79
C GLN A 32 1.52 10.57 3.01
N LEU A 33 0.42 10.87 2.34
CA LEU A 33 0.30 12.10 1.57
C LEU A 33 -0.25 13.27 2.38
N GLY A 34 -0.70 13.01 3.59
CA GLY A 34 -1.25 14.07 4.44
C GLY A 34 -2.59 14.60 3.94
N VAL A 35 -3.39 13.75 3.31
CA VAL A 35 -4.71 14.16 2.81
C VAL A 35 -5.81 13.41 3.54
N ASP A 36 -7.03 13.95 3.44
CA ASP A 36 -8.19 13.32 4.05
C ASP A 36 -8.46 12.01 3.34
N ILE A 37 -8.74 10.95 4.10
CA ILE A 37 -9.02 9.65 3.54
C ILE A 37 -10.22 9.70 2.58
N LYS A 38 -11.11 10.63 2.78
CA LYS A 38 -12.27 10.80 1.90
C LYS A 38 -11.87 11.15 0.48
N ARG A 39 -10.69 11.70 0.30
CA ARG A 39 -10.19 12.05 -1.02
C ARG A 39 -9.55 10.88 -1.73
N VAL A 40 -9.36 9.77 -1.03
CA VAL A 40 -8.64 8.62 -1.57
C VAL A 40 -9.64 7.51 -1.85
N SER A 41 -10.03 7.38 -3.11
CA SER A 41 -10.92 6.30 -3.54
C SER A 41 -10.22 5.56 -4.67
N ASP A 42 -10.82 4.45 -5.09
CA ASP A 42 -10.22 3.64 -6.15
C ASP A 42 -10.09 4.41 -7.46
N GLN A 43 -10.97 5.39 -7.70
CA GLN A 43 -10.92 6.19 -8.93
C GLN A 43 -10.03 7.41 -8.81
N THR A 44 -9.50 7.69 -7.63
CA THR A 44 -8.65 8.86 -7.42
C THR A 44 -7.36 8.71 -8.21
N HIS A 45 -7.07 9.70 -9.04
CA HIS A 45 -5.88 9.70 -9.89
C HIS A 45 -4.72 10.32 -9.13
N PHE A 46 -3.60 9.62 -9.06
CA PHE A 46 -2.45 10.10 -8.28
C PHE A 46 -1.97 11.47 -8.75
N ALA A 47 -1.75 11.62 -10.05
CA ALA A 47 -1.23 12.89 -10.57
C ALA A 47 -2.30 13.96 -10.61
N ARG A 48 -3.45 13.62 -11.17
CA ARG A 48 -4.50 14.60 -11.42
C ARG A 48 -5.23 15.07 -10.18
N ASP A 49 -5.57 14.13 -9.32
CA ASP A 49 -6.41 14.44 -8.16
C ASP A 49 -5.59 14.72 -6.91
N LEU A 50 -4.44 14.08 -6.76
CA LEU A 50 -3.62 14.20 -5.56
C LEU A 50 -2.31 14.96 -5.81
N GLY A 51 -2.01 15.29 -7.05
CA GLY A 51 -0.79 16.01 -7.37
C GLY A 51 0.49 15.22 -7.12
N VAL A 52 0.41 13.91 -7.19
CA VAL A 52 1.54 13.04 -6.91
C VAL A 52 2.29 12.73 -8.20
N GLY A 53 3.53 13.17 -8.30
CA GLY A 53 4.36 12.89 -9.45
C GLY A 53 4.83 11.45 -9.44
N TRP A 54 5.47 11.03 -10.54
CA TRP A 54 5.87 9.63 -10.66
C TRP A 54 6.88 9.20 -9.58
N LEU A 55 7.76 10.11 -9.19
CA LEU A 55 8.75 9.80 -8.16
C LEU A 55 8.07 9.60 -6.80
N ASN A 56 7.17 10.51 -6.47
CA ASN A 56 6.43 10.41 -5.21
C ASN A 56 5.56 9.17 -5.20
N ARG A 57 5.00 8.81 -6.34
CA ARG A 57 4.22 7.58 -6.46
C ARG A 57 5.09 6.36 -6.22
N LEU A 58 6.31 6.37 -6.75
CA LEU A 58 7.24 5.28 -6.53
C LEU A 58 7.59 5.14 -5.06
N GLU A 59 7.83 6.27 -4.39
CA GLU A 59 8.11 6.25 -2.96
C GLU A 59 6.92 5.70 -2.17
N LEU A 60 5.73 6.04 -2.60
CA LEU A 60 4.53 5.54 -1.95
C LEU A 60 4.40 4.03 -2.11
N VAL A 61 4.72 3.53 -3.29
CA VAL A 61 4.70 2.08 -3.54
C VAL A 61 5.72 1.39 -2.63
N ILE A 62 6.91 1.95 -2.52
CA ILE A 62 7.95 1.38 -1.66
C ILE A 62 7.48 1.35 -0.20
N PHE A 63 6.81 2.40 0.23
CA PHE A 63 6.28 2.47 1.58
C PHE A 63 5.27 1.36 1.83
N VAL A 64 4.36 1.14 0.87
CA VAL A 64 3.36 0.08 1.01
C VAL A 64 4.00 -1.30 0.91
N GLU A 65 5.02 -1.44 0.07
CA GLU A 65 5.76 -2.70 -0.02
C GLU A 65 6.41 -3.04 1.33
N ASP A 66 7.03 -2.06 1.95
CA ASP A 66 7.65 -2.25 3.25
C ASP A 66 6.61 -2.63 4.30
N TRP A 67 5.48 -1.95 4.25
CA TRP A 67 4.45 -2.16 5.24
C TRP A 67 3.81 -3.55 5.10
N THR A 68 3.56 -3.97 3.88
CA THR A 68 2.88 -5.24 3.63
C THR A 68 3.82 -6.43 3.51
N GLY A 69 5.08 -6.17 3.24
CA GLY A 69 6.04 -7.25 2.98
C GLY A 69 5.89 -7.84 1.58
N LEU A 70 5.12 -7.20 0.72
CA LEU A 70 4.91 -7.65 -0.65
C LEU A 70 5.72 -6.78 -1.59
N GLU A 71 6.04 -7.31 -2.76
CA GLU A 71 6.80 -6.59 -3.77
C GLU A 71 6.06 -6.57 -5.09
N LEU A 72 6.13 -5.46 -5.79
CA LEU A 72 5.54 -5.32 -7.10
C LEU A 72 6.62 -5.29 -8.17
N GLN A 73 6.25 -5.68 -9.38
CA GLN A 73 7.16 -5.59 -10.52
C GLN A 73 7.26 -4.15 -10.97
N ASP A 74 8.44 -3.76 -11.45
CA ASP A 74 8.65 -2.39 -11.91
C ASP A 74 7.68 -2.02 -13.03
N ASP A 75 7.44 -2.95 -13.94
CA ASP A 75 6.53 -2.69 -15.05
C ASP A 75 5.11 -2.39 -14.55
N ASP A 76 4.70 -3.10 -13.54
CA ASP A 76 3.37 -2.89 -12.97
C ASP A 76 3.27 -1.55 -12.28
N VAL A 77 4.35 -1.14 -11.60
CA VAL A 77 4.38 0.15 -10.92
C VAL A 77 4.21 1.29 -11.91
N GLU A 78 4.79 1.15 -13.09
CA GLU A 78 4.70 2.19 -14.11
C GLU A 78 3.29 2.36 -14.66
N ARG A 79 2.45 1.35 -14.51
CA ARG A 79 1.08 1.40 -15.02
C ARG A 79 0.08 1.94 -14.02
N ILE A 80 0.54 2.29 -12.83
CA ILE A 80 -0.35 2.79 -11.79
C ILE A 80 -0.74 4.23 -12.10
N ASP A 81 -2.00 4.47 -12.34
CA ASP A 81 -2.53 5.82 -12.56
C ASP A 81 -3.48 6.22 -11.45
N VAL A 82 -4.35 5.32 -11.03
CA VAL A 82 -5.32 5.59 -9.98
C VAL A 82 -5.02 4.71 -8.77
N VAL A 83 -5.57 5.09 -7.65
CA VAL A 83 -5.35 4.37 -6.39
C VAL A 83 -5.77 2.91 -6.51
N GLY A 84 -6.88 2.65 -7.21
CA GLY A 84 -7.36 1.30 -7.41
C GLY A 84 -6.37 0.40 -8.12
N ASP A 85 -5.57 0.97 -9.02
CA ASP A 85 -4.54 0.19 -9.70
C ASP A 85 -3.52 -0.35 -8.70
N LEU A 86 -3.09 0.52 -7.79
CA LEU A 86 -2.11 0.13 -6.78
C LEU A 86 -2.70 -0.93 -5.85
N ILE A 87 -3.93 -0.74 -5.43
CA ILE A 87 -4.59 -1.69 -4.54
C ILE A 87 -4.71 -3.07 -5.20
N ARG A 88 -5.11 -3.10 -6.47
CA ARG A 88 -5.27 -4.36 -7.18
C ARG A 88 -3.94 -5.10 -7.31
N LEU A 89 -2.87 -4.36 -7.53
CA LEU A 89 -1.55 -4.98 -7.65
C LEU A 89 -1.12 -5.63 -6.34
N PHE A 90 -1.37 -4.96 -5.23
CA PHE A 90 -1.02 -5.54 -3.94
C PHE A 90 -1.92 -6.72 -3.59
N GLU A 91 -3.19 -6.65 -3.93
CA GLU A 91 -4.09 -7.77 -3.70
C GLU A 91 -3.67 -8.98 -4.53
N SER A 92 -3.24 -8.74 -5.75
CA SER A 92 -2.77 -9.78 -6.63
C SER A 92 -1.48 -10.41 -6.09
N ALA A 93 -0.56 -9.57 -5.61
CA ALA A 93 0.69 -10.05 -5.04
C ALA A 93 0.43 -10.90 -3.80
N LYS A 94 -0.52 -10.48 -2.98
CA LYS A 94 -0.89 -11.24 -1.80
C LYS A 94 -1.45 -12.61 -2.18
N ALA A 95 -2.30 -12.65 -3.19
CA ALA A 95 -2.89 -13.90 -3.63
C ALA A 95 -1.83 -14.85 -4.17
N GLN A 96 -0.87 -14.33 -4.92
CA GLN A 96 0.21 -15.13 -5.46
C GLN A 96 1.09 -15.69 -4.35
N ARG A 97 1.37 -14.87 -3.35
CA ARG A 97 2.19 -15.30 -2.24
C ARG A 97 1.51 -16.41 -1.45
N GLN A 98 0.22 -16.30 -1.25
CA GLN A 98 -0.52 -17.34 -0.54
C GLN A 98 -0.60 -18.63 -1.34
N ARG A 99 -0.61 -18.48 -2.66
CA ARG A 99 -0.72 -19.64 -3.54
C ARG A 99 0.57 -20.44 -3.60
N THR A 100 1.71 -19.80 -3.46
CA THR A 100 2.97 -20.48 -3.54
C THR A 100 3.30 -21.25 -2.27
N ASN A 101 2.58 -21.03 -1.23
CA ASN A 101 2.74 -21.82 -0.05
C ASN A 101 1.91 -23.06 -0.11
#